data_4a7b1627bd7599efae9a1aa1b301ecf0
#
_entry.id   4a7b1627bd7599efae9a1aa1b301ecf0
#
_cell.length_a   1.000
_cell.length_b   1.000
_cell.length_c   1.000
_cell.angle_alpha   90.00
_cell.angle_beta   90.00
_cell.angle_gamma   90.00
#
_symmetry.space_group_name_H-M   'P 1'
#
loop_
_entity.id
_entity.type
_entity.pdbx_description
1 polymer ?
#
loop_
_entity_poly.entity_id
_entity_poly.type
_entity_poly.pdbx_seq_one_letter_code
_entity_poly.pdbx_strand_id
1 'polypeptide(L)'
;MMSKADFFKYTTEYISGVMSLRKPQAESLKILDKIISSVNLAKNIDLSSNLSIVNSLYPICTNFEREFMSLTFALATGVGKTRLMGAFIAYLYTQHNIRNFFVVAPGTTVYEKLKQDLGNPANPKYVFKGLGCFSSTPYIIADDDYRDKSINLALNDINIFVFNIDKFNKEESKMRDINEYLGQSFYEELAALDDLVLIMDESHHYRAKRGWSALNDLHPLLGLELTATPYVKNGAKQVNFKNVVYEYPLSAAIADGYTRTPMALTRKDIDFY
;
A
#
# COMPACT_ATOMS: atom_id res chain seq x y z
N MET A 1 1.54 22.28 -10.92
CA MET A 1 1.33 21.51 -12.17
C MET A 1 2.69 21.06 -12.67
N MET A 2 2.97 19.77 -12.70
CA MET A 2 4.25 19.24 -13.21
C MET A 2 4.42 19.58 -14.68
N SER A 3 5.63 19.91 -15.10
CA SER A 3 5.95 20.19 -16.49
C SER A 3 6.01 18.88 -17.30
N LYS A 4 5.83 18.97 -18.65
CA LYS A 4 6.06 17.81 -19.53
C LYS A 4 7.46 17.22 -19.38
N ALA A 5 8.48 18.05 -19.06
CA ALA A 5 9.85 17.60 -18.82
C ALA A 5 9.96 16.73 -17.57
N ASP A 6 9.18 17.01 -16.53
CA ASP A 6 9.16 16.21 -15.29
C ASP A 6 8.53 14.82 -15.53
N PHE A 7 7.52 14.74 -16.39
CA PHE A 7 6.90 13.47 -16.79
C PHE A 7 7.92 12.51 -17.43
N PHE A 8 8.79 12.99 -18.32
CA PHE A 8 9.83 12.16 -18.94
C PHE A 8 11.00 11.84 -18.01
N LYS A 9 11.16 12.57 -16.91
CA LYS A 9 12.23 12.35 -15.95
C LYS A 9 11.96 11.21 -14.98
N TYR A 10 10.74 11.12 -14.43
CA TYR A 10 10.43 10.19 -13.33
C TYR A 10 9.91 8.83 -13.84
N THR A 11 10.66 8.19 -14.73
CA THR A 11 10.38 6.81 -15.18
C THR A 11 10.60 5.80 -14.06
N THR A 12 10.11 4.58 -14.25
CA THR A 12 10.34 3.48 -13.31
C THR A 12 11.82 3.19 -13.07
N GLU A 13 12.66 3.35 -14.12
CA GLU A 13 14.11 3.20 -14.05
C GLU A 13 14.75 4.32 -13.22
N TYR A 14 14.36 5.56 -13.43
CA TYR A 14 14.86 6.71 -12.67
C TYR A 14 14.51 6.58 -11.19
N ILE A 15 13.23 6.31 -10.88
CA ILE A 15 12.76 6.11 -9.49
C ILE A 15 13.51 4.95 -8.84
N SER A 16 13.65 3.82 -9.56
CA SER A 16 14.38 2.65 -9.05
C SER A 16 15.83 2.94 -8.75
N GLY A 17 16.51 3.70 -9.61
CA GLY A 17 17.91 4.08 -9.44
C GLY A 17 18.10 5.02 -8.25
N VAL A 18 17.35 6.13 -8.19
CA VAL A 18 17.47 7.14 -7.11
C VAL A 18 17.12 6.55 -5.76
N MET A 19 16.03 5.78 -5.69
CA MET A 19 15.62 5.13 -4.44
C MET A 19 16.43 3.87 -4.12
N SER A 20 17.39 3.47 -4.96
CA SER A 20 18.18 2.23 -4.81
C SER A 20 17.28 1.02 -4.53
N LEU A 21 16.27 0.83 -5.37
CA LEU A 21 15.33 -0.27 -5.22
C LEU A 21 16.03 -1.61 -5.44
N ARG A 22 15.73 -2.58 -4.58
CA ARG A 22 16.14 -3.98 -4.78
C ARG A 22 15.39 -4.56 -5.98
N LYS A 23 15.94 -5.59 -6.59
CA LYS A 23 15.34 -6.24 -7.76
C LYS A 23 13.85 -6.51 -7.65
N PRO A 24 13.31 -7.13 -6.58
CA PRO A 24 11.87 -7.37 -6.49
C PRO A 24 11.03 -6.09 -6.31
N GLN A 25 11.58 -5.03 -5.74
CA GLN A 25 10.92 -3.74 -5.64
C GLN A 25 10.84 -3.04 -7.01
N ALA A 26 11.95 -3.03 -7.75
CA ALA A 26 12.00 -2.46 -9.10
C ALA A 26 11.09 -3.22 -10.06
N GLU A 27 11.03 -4.54 -9.95
CA GLU A 27 10.11 -5.38 -10.72
C GLU A 27 8.65 -5.08 -10.38
N SER A 28 8.31 -4.96 -9.09
CA SER A 28 6.97 -4.56 -8.65
C SER A 28 6.54 -3.21 -9.24
N LEU A 29 7.47 -2.24 -9.29
CA LEU A 29 7.19 -0.92 -9.86
C LEU A 29 6.92 -0.99 -11.37
N LYS A 30 7.69 -1.80 -12.11
CA LYS A 30 7.49 -2.04 -13.55
C LYS A 30 6.16 -2.77 -13.82
N ILE A 31 5.79 -3.71 -12.97
CA ILE A 31 4.51 -4.41 -13.05
C ILE A 31 3.36 -3.42 -12.87
N LEU A 32 3.44 -2.54 -11.86
CA LEU A 32 2.44 -1.49 -11.65
C LEU A 32 2.33 -0.59 -12.87
N ASP A 33 3.45 -0.07 -13.39
CA ASP A 33 3.48 0.77 -14.60
C ASP A 33 2.80 0.09 -15.79
N LYS A 34 3.16 -1.16 -16.07
CA LYS A 34 2.59 -1.94 -17.16
C LYS A 34 1.08 -2.13 -17.01
N ILE A 35 0.60 -2.42 -15.80
CA ILE A 35 -0.84 -2.59 -15.55
C ILE A 35 -1.56 -1.26 -15.75
N ILE A 36 -1.13 -0.19 -15.06
CA ILE A 36 -1.81 1.11 -15.09
C ILE A 36 -1.83 1.71 -16.50
N SER A 37 -0.75 1.50 -17.28
CA SER A 37 -0.69 1.92 -18.68
C SER A 37 -1.60 1.11 -19.62
N SER A 38 -2.09 -0.05 -19.19
CA SER A 38 -2.92 -0.96 -20.00
C SER A 38 -4.40 -0.91 -19.68
N VAL A 39 -4.79 -0.40 -18.51
CA VAL A 39 -6.17 -0.39 -18.04
C VAL A 39 -6.79 0.99 -18.06
N ASN A 40 -8.12 1.05 -17.97
CA ASN A 40 -8.83 2.30 -17.71
C ASN A 40 -8.85 2.53 -16.19
N LEU A 41 -8.07 3.50 -15.69
CA LEU A 41 -8.01 3.86 -14.28
C LEU A 41 -9.05 4.94 -13.99
N ALA A 42 -10.25 4.54 -13.57
CA ALA A 42 -11.35 5.43 -13.20
C ALA A 42 -12.20 4.82 -12.09
N LYS A 43 -12.85 5.67 -11.27
CA LYS A 43 -13.80 5.22 -10.25
C LYS A 43 -15.14 4.82 -10.87
N ASN A 44 -15.87 3.96 -10.16
CA ASN A 44 -17.26 3.58 -10.51
C ASN A 44 -17.43 3.00 -11.92
N ILE A 45 -16.43 2.28 -12.41
CA ILE A 45 -16.48 1.59 -13.70
C ILE A 45 -16.74 0.09 -13.52
N ASP A 46 -17.19 -0.56 -14.59
CA ASP A 46 -17.18 -2.02 -14.65
C ASP A 46 -15.73 -2.53 -14.69
N LEU A 47 -15.36 -3.29 -13.67
CA LEU A 47 -14.01 -3.81 -13.50
C LEU A 47 -13.72 -5.05 -14.37
N SER A 48 -14.70 -5.61 -15.05
CA SER A 48 -14.56 -6.86 -15.83
C SER A 48 -13.54 -6.72 -16.96
N SER A 49 -13.55 -5.59 -17.66
CA SER A 49 -12.61 -5.29 -18.74
C SER A 49 -11.17 -5.14 -18.20
N ASN A 50 -11.00 -4.37 -17.10
CA ASN A 50 -9.70 -4.21 -16.45
C ASN A 50 -9.18 -5.55 -15.91
N LEU A 51 -10.06 -6.37 -15.31
CA LEU A 51 -9.68 -7.70 -14.83
C LEU A 51 -9.21 -8.60 -15.97
N SER A 52 -9.89 -8.57 -17.11
CA SER A 52 -9.49 -9.36 -18.28
C SER A 52 -8.11 -8.96 -18.81
N ILE A 53 -7.82 -7.65 -18.84
CA ILE A 53 -6.49 -7.13 -19.22
C ILE A 53 -5.43 -7.58 -18.23
N VAL A 54 -5.67 -7.37 -16.93
CA VAL A 54 -4.72 -7.75 -15.88
C VAL A 54 -4.49 -9.26 -15.87
N ASN A 55 -5.53 -10.07 -16.00
CA ASN A 55 -5.40 -11.53 -16.07
C ASN A 55 -4.60 -11.98 -17.29
N SER A 56 -4.75 -11.32 -18.45
CA SER A 56 -3.97 -11.63 -19.65
C SER A 56 -2.46 -11.36 -19.45
N LEU A 57 -2.11 -10.32 -18.68
CA LEU A 57 -0.72 -9.96 -18.37
C LEU A 57 -0.17 -10.79 -17.21
N TYR A 58 -1.00 -11.07 -16.23
CA TYR A 58 -0.66 -11.75 -14.97
C TYR A 58 -1.73 -12.80 -14.63
N PRO A 59 -1.63 -14.03 -15.18
CA PRO A 59 -2.68 -15.06 -15.10
C PRO A 59 -3.06 -15.50 -13.67
N ILE A 60 -2.20 -15.24 -12.69
CA ILE A 60 -2.47 -15.52 -11.27
C ILE A 60 -3.57 -14.60 -10.73
N CYS A 61 -3.71 -13.39 -11.30
CA CYS A 61 -4.76 -12.45 -10.92
C CYS A 61 -6.07 -12.80 -11.61
N THR A 62 -6.95 -13.51 -10.90
CA THR A 62 -8.22 -13.99 -11.44
C THR A 62 -9.45 -13.24 -10.93
N ASN A 63 -9.29 -12.40 -9.90
CA ASN A 63 -10.34 -11.56 -9.31
C ASN A 63 -9.72 -10.47 -8.48
N PHE A 64 -10.23 -9.23 -8.53
CA PHE A 64 -9.72 -8.15 -7.69
C PHE A 64 -10.12 -8.27 -6.22
N GLU A 65 -11.10 -9.13 -5.91
CA GLU A 65 -11.60 -9.42 -4.55
C GLU A 65 -12.14 -8.19 -3.79
N ARG A 66 -12.31 -7.07 -4.48
CA ARG A 66 -12.82 -5.78 -3.96
C ARG A 66 -13.76 -5.15 -4.97
N GLU A 67 -14.46 -4.12 -4.56
CA GLU A 67 -15.34 -3.33 -5.41
C GLU A 67 -14.58 -2.29 -6.24
N PHE A 68 -13.26 -2.29 -6.14
CA PHE A 68 -12.32 -1.47 -6.91
C PHE A 68 -11.14 -2.32 -7.39
N MET A 69 -10.36 -1.80 -8.34
CA MET A 69 -9.16 -2.49 -8.81
C MET A 69 -8.14 -2.58 -7.67
N SER A 70 -7.87 -3.80 -7.19
CA SER A 70 -6.90 -4.07 -6.13
C SER A 70 -5.86 -5.09 -6.60
N LEU A 71 -4.58 -4.75 -6.40
CA LEU A 71 -3.43 -5.50 -6.86
C LEU A 71 -2.55 -5.91 -5.68
N THR A 72 -2.29 -7.20 -5.53
CA THR A 72 -1.43 -7.71 -4.46
C THR A 72 -0.02 -8.01 -4.99
N PHE A 73 0.97 -7.43 -4.31
CA PHE A 73 2.39 -7.73 -4.45
C PHE A 73 2.83 -8.55 -3.24
N ALA A 74 3.00 -9.84 -3.45
CA ALA A 74 3.40 -10.79 -2.41
C ALA A 74 4.92 -10.83 -2.27
N LEU A 75 5.47 -10.07 -1.31
CA LEU A 75 6.90 -9.90 -1.09
C LEU A 75 7.31 -10.41 0.27
N ALA A 76 8.31 -11.28 0.32
CA ALA A 76 8.88 -11.80 1.56
C ALA A 76 9.24 -10.68 2.56
N THR A 77 9.25 -11.02 3.84
CA THR A 77 9.73 -10.11 4.89
C THR A 77 11.19 -9.73 4.64
N GLY A 78 11.58 -8.51 5.03
CA GLY A 78 12.96 -8.01 4.85
C GLY A 78 13.27 -7.43 3.46
N VAL A 79 12.41 -7.63 2.45
CA VAL A 79 12.62 -7.09 1.09
C VAL A 79 12.51 -5.55 1.05
N GLY A 80 11.80 -4.94 2.02
CA GLY A 80 11.68 -3.48 2.13
C GLY A 80 10.36 -2.94 1.54
N LYS A 81 9.23 -3.51 1.94
CA LYS A 81 7.88 -3.09 1.50
C LYS A 81 7.63 -1.60 1.67
N THR A 82 8.08 -0.96 2.76
CA THR A 82 7.92 0.49 2.99
C THR A 82 8.59 1.34 1.90
N ARG A 83 9.79 0.93 1.42
CA ARG A 83 10.47 1.63 0.32
C ARG A 83 9.70 1.47 -1.00
N LEU A 84 9.13 0.30 -1.23
CA LEU A 84 8.27 0.07 -2.39
C LEU A 84 6.98 0.92 -2.34
N MET A 85 6.37 1.09 -1.16
CA MET A 85 5.24 2.04 -1.01
C MET A 85 5.65 3.45 -1.46
N GLY A 86 6.80 3.94 -1.02
CA GLY A 86 7.31 5.23 -1.45
C GLY A 86 7.53 5.30 -2.97
N ALA A 87 8.03 4.24 -3.58
CA ALA A 87 8.21 4.16 -5.03
C ALA A 87 6.87 4.19 -5.79
N PHE A 88 5.86 3.47 -5.30
CA PHE A 88 4.50 3.52 -5.84
C PHE A 88 3.88 4.90 -5.74
N ILE A 89 3.99 5.55 -4.57
CA ILE A 89 3.51 6.92 -4.35
C ILE A 89 4.19 7.89 -5.33
N ALA A 90 5.52 7.86 -5.42
CA ALA A 90 6.27 8.74 -6.29
C ALA A 90 5.92 8.53 -7.77
N TYR A 91 5.80 7.28 -8.21
CA TYR A 91 5.39 6.93 -9.57
C TYR A 91 3.98 7.42 -9.90
N LEU A 92 3.00 7.09 -9.07
CA LEU A 92 1.61 7.48 -9.30
C LEU A 92 1.41 9.01 -9.26
N TYR A 93 2.14 9.70 -8.38
CA TYR A 93 2.15 11.16 -8.33
C TYR A 93 2.73 11.75 -9.61
N THR A 94 3.91 11.29 -10.04
CA THR A 94 4.65 11.91 -11.15
C THR A 94 4.12 11.55 -12.53
N GLN A 95 3.59 10.34 -12.70
CA GLN A 95 3.13 9.84 -14.00
C GLN A 95 1.61 9.95 -14.19
N HIS A 96 0.85 9.92 -13.09
CA HIS A 96 -0.62 9.88 -13.14
C HIS A 96 -1.29 11.05 -12.39
N ASN A 97 -0.49 11.99 -11.85
CA ASN A 97 -0.98 13.16 -11.08
C ASN A 97 -1.90 12.79 -9.91
N ILE A 98 -1.66 11.62 -9.31
CA ILE A 98 -2.37 11.16 -8.11
C ILE A 98 -1.75 11.81 -6.89
N ARG A 99 -2.58 12.45 -6.05
CA ARG A 99 -2.12 13.26 -4.91
C ARG A 99 -2.56 12.74 -3.56
N ASN A 100 -3.54 11.83 -3.53
CA ASN A 100 -4.17 11.39 -2.30
C ASN A 100 -3.93 9.89 -2.07
N PHE A 101 -3.19 9.56 -1.00
CA PHE A 101 -2.79 8.20 -0.67
C PHE A 101 -3.23 7.83 0.74
N PHE A 102 -4.06 6.80 0.89
CA PHE A 102 -4.50 6.28 2.17
C PHE A 102 -3.72 5.01 2.52
N VAL A 103 -2.78 5.13 3.47
CA VAL A 103 -1.87 4.06 3.88
C VAL A 103 -2.39 3.40 5.15
N VAL A 104 -2.70 2.11 5.06
CA VAL A 104 -3.20 1.31 6.19
C VAL A 104 -2.07 0.49 6.80
N ALA A 105 -1.85 0.68 8.09
CA ALA A 105 -0.81 0.01 8.87
C ALA A 105 -1.39 -1.07 9.79
N PRO A 106 -0.74 -2.24 9.92
CA PRO A 106 -1.09 -3.24 10.92
C PRO A 106 -0.39 -2.91 12.26
N GLY A 107 -1.10 -2.30 13.17
CA GLY A 107 -0.58 -2.05 14.51
C GLY A 107 0.25 -0.78 14.69
N THR A 108 0.37 -0.38 15.96
CA THR A 108 0.93 0.92 16.36
C THR A 108 2.40 1.09 15.96
N THR A 109 3.22 0.06 16.11
CA THR A 109 4.66 0.14 15.79
C THR A 109 4.90 0.41 14.31
N VAL A 110 4.15 -0.25 13.41
CA VAL A 110 4.26 -0.02 11.97
C VAL A 110 3.70 1.33 11.59
N TYR A 111 2.60 1.73 12.21
CA TYR A 111 1.97 3.03 12.03
C TYR A 111 2.93 4.19 12.34
N GLU A 112 3.56 4.21 13.54
CA GLU A 112 4.52 5.26 13.90
C GLU A 112 5.75 5.27 12.96
N LYS A 113 6.22 4.08 12.58
CA LYS A 113 7.30 3.98 11.60
C LYS A 113 6.92 4.56 10.25
N LEU A 114 5.73 4.27 9.73
CA LEU A 114 5.28 4.79 8.43
C LEU A 114 5.16 6.31 8.44
N LYS A 115 4.64 6.92 9.50
CA LYS A 115 4.60 8.38 9.66
C LYS A 115 6.00 9.00 9.52
N GLN A 116 7.01 8.40 10.15
CA GLN A 116 8.38 8.89 10.08
C GLN A 116 9.04 8.61 8.72
N ASP A 117 8.87 7.41 8.18
CA ASP A 117 9.54 7.01 6.94
C ASP A 117 8.94 7.73 5.70
N LEU A 118 7.65 8.11 5.74
CA LEU A 118 6.96 8.81 4.63
C LEU A 118 6.96 10.34 4.78
N GLY A 119 6.97 10.88 6.01
CA GLY A 119 6.72 12.29 6.26
C GLY A 119 7.89 13.09 6.84
N ASN A 120 8.94 12.44 7.35
CA ASN A 120 10.02 13.15 8.04
C ASN A 120 11.35 13.13 7.25
N PRO A 121 11.73 14.22 6.53
CA PRO A 121 12.98 14.27 5.77
C PRO A 121 14.25 14.14 6.62
N ALA A 122 14.17 14.41 7.95
CA ALA A 122 15.29 14.22 8.86
C ALA A 122 15.50 12.77 9.25
N ASN A 123 14.50 11.89 9.03
CA ASN A 123 14.64 10.48 9.30
C ASN A 123 15.64 9.82 8.32
N PRO A 124 16.66 9.10 8.81
CA PRO A 124 17.60 8.39 7.94
C PRO A 124 16.92 7.39 6.98
N LYS A 125 15.72 6.92 7.32
CA LYS A 125 14.91 5.99 6.52
C LYS A 125 13.85 6.67 5.65
N TYR A 126 13.85 8.01 5.57
CA TYR A 126 12.93 8.75 4.72
C TYR A 126 12.97 8.22 3.28
N VAL A 127 11.82 7.75 2.80
CA VAL A 127 11.76 6.96 1.56
C VAL A 127 11.97 7.80 0.30
N PHE A 128 11.63 9.09 0.33
CA PHE A 128 11.72 10.00 -0.83
C PHE A 128 13.04 10.77 -0.93
N LYS A 129 14.04 10.39 -0.12
CA LYS A 129 15.33 11.07 -0.08
C LYS A 129 16.00 11.08 -1.45
N GLY A 130 16.37 12.28 -1.92
CA GLY A 130 17.08 12.49 -3.18
C GLY A 130 16.19 12.39 -4.44
N LEU A 131 14.92 12.05 -4.33
CA LEU A 131 14.03 11.90 -5.48
C LEU A 131 13.66 13.26 -6.11
N GLY A 132 13.35 14.26 -5.27
CA GLY A 132 13.08 15.64 -5.73
C GLY A 132 11.85 15.77 -6.62
N CYS A 133 10.86 14.88 -6.48
CA CYS A 133 9.64 14.90 -7.29
C CYS A 133 8.54 15.78 -6.69
N PHE A 134 8.58 16.04 -5.39
CA PHE A 134 7.59 16.88 -4.70
C PHE A 134 8.09 18.30 -4.56
N SER A 135 7.22 19.29 -4.69
CA SER A 135 7.53 20.69 -4.46
C SER A 135 7.72 21.01 -2.98
N SER A 136 7.07 20.22 -2.11
CA SER A 136 7.21 20.28 -0.65
C SER A 136 7.25 18.86 -0.07
N THR A 137 7.63 18.75 1.21
CA THR A 137 7.51 17.47 1.93
C THR A 137 6.06 16.98 1.91
N PRO A 138 5.80 15.68 1.65
CA PRO A 138 4.46 15.12 1.72
C PRO A 138 3.75 15.46 3.03
N TYR A 139 2.52 15.92 2.95
CA TYR A 139 1.73 16.25 4.13
C TYR A 139 1.14 14.95 4.70
N ILE A 140 1.56 14.61 5.92
CA ILE A 140 1.07 13.42 6.64
C ILE A 140 -0.12 13.82 7.49
N ILE A 141 -1.25 13.13 7.27
CA ILE A 141 -2.49 13.28 8.03
C ILE A 141 -2.65 12.00 8.86
N ALA A 142 -2.63 12.14 10.17
CA ALA A 142 -2.60 11.01 11.08
C ALA A 142 -3.17 11.40 12.46
N ASP A 143 -3.44 10.43 13.33
CA ASP A 143 -3.94 10.64 14.69
C ASP A 143 -5.19 11.54 14.76
N ASP A 144 -5.12 12.66 15.49
CA ASP A 144 -6.23 13.60 15.66
C ASP A 144 -6.38 14.60 14.50
N ASP A 145 -5.46 14.61 13.54
CA ASP A 145 -5.52 15.49 12.36
C ASP A 145 -6.82 15.29 11.56
N TYR A 146 -7.37 14.06 11.57
CA TYR A 146 -8.65 13.75 10.91
C TYR A 146 -9.83 14.58 11.42
N ARG A 147 -9.71 15.19 12.62
CA ARG A 147 -10.73 16.03 13.24
C ARG A 147 -10.50 17.52 13.00
N ASP A 148 -9.36 17.88 12.46
CA ASP A 148 -9.01 19.28 12.18
C ASP A 148 -9.67 19.75 10.88
N LYS A 149 -10.76 20.49 11.02
CA LYS A 149 -11.50 21.08 9.90
C LYS A 149 -10.74 22.19 9.15
N SER A 150 -9.58 22.62 9.67
CA SER A 150 -8.71 23.61 9.00
C SER A 150 -7.84 22.98 7.92
N ILE A 151 -7.72 21.67 7.86
CA ILE A 151 -6.95 20.96 6.84
C ILE A 151 -7.64 21.12 5.49
N ASN A 152 -6.95 21.76 4.55
CA ASN A 152 -7.40 21.90 3.18
C ASN A 152 -6.54 21.03 2.26
N LEU A 153 -7.05 19.87 1.86
CA LEU A 153 -6.35 18.90 1.03
C LEU A 153 -5.91 19.48 -0.32
N ALA A 154 -6.67 20.44 -0.85
CA ALA A 154 -6.36 21.06 -2.15
C ALA A 154 -5.13 21.98 -2.11
N LEU A 155 -4.71 22.45 -0.93
CA LEU A 155 -3.52 23.30 -0.78
C LEU A 155 -2.22 22.52 -0.75
N ASN A 156 -2.26 21.22 -0.46
CA ASN A 156 -1.09 20.38 -0.38
C ASN A 156 -0.73 19.83 -1.77
N ASP A 157 0.56 19.66 -2.01
CA ASP A 157 1.06 19.05 -3.25
C ASP A 157 0.71 17.55 -3.27
N ILE A 158 0.84 16.90 -2.11
CA ILE A 158 0.52 15.49 -1.90
C ILE A 158 0.05 15.27 -0.47
N ASN A 159 -1.02 14.49 -0.30
CA ASN A 159 -1.58 14.09 0.98
C ASN A 159 -1.34 12.58 1.20
N ILE A 160 -0.76 12.23 2.33
CA ILE A 160 -0.60 10.84 2.76
C ILE A 160 -1.32 10.65 4.10
N PHE A 161 -2.46 9.98 4.05
CA PHE A 161 -3.23 9.60 5.23
C PHE A 161 -2.64 8.31 5.78
N VAL A 162 -2.18 8.30 7.02
CA VAL A 162 -1.66 7.09 7.66
C VAL A 162 -2.63 6.64 8.74
N PHE A 163 -3.08 5.40 8.63
CA PHE A 163 -4.15 4.86 9.44
C PHE A 163 -3.78 3.54 10.10
N ASN A 164 -4.03 3.41 11.41
CA ASN A 164 -3.79 2.18 12.16
C ASN A 164 -5.08 1.37 12.30
N ILE A 165 -5.16 0.23 11.60
CA ILE A 165 -6.35 -0.62 11.61
C ILE A 165 -6.63 -1.26 12.98
N ASP A 166 -5.62 -1.49 13.82
CA ASP A 166 -5.80 -2.12 15.13
C ASP A 166 -6.57 -1.24 16.13
N LYS A 167 -6.64 0.07 15.86
CA LYS A 167 -7.52 0.96 16.62
C LYS A 167 -8.99 0.57 16.51
N PHE A 168 -9.37 -0.20 15.48
CA PHE A 168 -10.74 -0.68 15.20
C PHE A 168 -11.01 -2.12 15.61
N ASN A 169 -9.94 -2.91 15.81
CA ASN A 169 -10.08 -4.32 16.19
C ASN A 169 -10.27 -4.52 17.71
N LYS A 170 -10.11 -3.46 18.49
CA LYS A 170 -10.33 -3.49 19.94
C LYS A 170 -11.77 -3.09 20.25
N GLU A 171 -12.56 -4.09 20.66
CA GLU A 171 -13.92 -4.02 21.19
C GLU A 171 -15.04 -3.79 20.17
N GLU A 172 -15.99 -4.72 20.15
CA GLU A 172 -17.41 -4.72 19.71
C GLU A 172 -17.90 -3.70 18.69
N SER A 173 -17.04 -2.98 18.00
CA SER A 173 -17.43 -1.85 17.24
C SER A 173 -17.81 -2.16 15.80
N LYS A 174 -18.97 -1.65 15.46
CA LYS A 174 -19.72 -1.78 14.22
C LYS A 174 -19.07 -0.92 13.13
N MET A 175 -19.40 -1.13 11.87
CA MET A 175 -19.03 -0.35 10.68
C MET A 175 -19.11 1.19 10.83
N ARG A 176 -19.73 1.68 11.89
CA ARG A 176 -19.75 3.10 12.28
C ARG A 176 -18.37 3.68 12.64
N ASP A 177 -17.40 2.86 12.96
CA ASP A 177 -16.24 3.31 13.74
C ASP A 177 -15.18 4.00 12.92
N ILE A 178 -14.97 3.65 11.63
CA ILE A 178 -14.10 4.44 10.77
C ILE A 178 -14.69 5.83 10.57
N ASN A 179 -15.98 5.91 10.27
CA ASN A 179 -16.69 7.19 10.11
C ASN A 179 -16.69 8.00 11.40
N GLU A 180 -16.88 7.36 12.57
CA GLU A 180 -16.85 8.03 13.86
C GLU A 180 -15.44 8.47 14.26
N TYR A 181 -14.43 7.66 13.95
CA TYR A 181 -13.04 7.99 14.25
C TYR A 181 -12.51 9.13 13.37
N LEU A 182 -12.71 9.04 12.06
CA LEU A 182 -12.30 10.08 11.11
C LEU A 182 -13.21 11.32 11.20
N GLY A 183 -14.40 11.17 11.78
CA GLY A 183 -15.50 12.15 11.64
C GLY A 183 -16.21 11.95 10.31
N GLN A 184 -17.53 11.94 10.32
CA GLN A 184 -18.36 11.64 9.15
C GLN A 184 -18.03 12.55 7.96
N SER A 185 -17.82 13.84 8.19
CA SER A 185 -17.47 14.80 7.14
C SER A 185 -16.13 14.52 6.47
N PHE A 186 -15.11 14.09 7.21
CA PHE A 186 -13.79 13.78 6.67
C PHE A 186 -13.81 12.47 5.87
N TYR A 187 -14.55 11.47 6.34
CA TYR A 187 -14.75 10.23 5.62
C TYR A 187 -15.44 10.44 4.27
N GLU A 188 -16.49 11.25 4.25
CA GLU A 188 -17.21 11.63 3.04
C GLU A 188 -16.32 12.42 2.08
N GLU A 189 -15.45 13.30 2.60
CA GLU A 189 -14.45 14.02 1.81
C GLU A 189 -13.45 13.07 1.16
N LEU A 190 -12.92 12.09 1.92
CA LEU A 190 -12.02 11.07 1.38
C LEU A 190 -12.69 10.22 0.29
N ALA A 191 -13.93 9.78 0.53
CA ALA A 191 -14.69 8.99 -0.43
C ALA A 191 -15.02 9.77 -1.72
N ALA A 192 -15.13 11.10 -1.62
CA ALA A 192 -15.39 11.99 -2.76
C ALA A 192 -14.13 12.28 -3.61
N LEU A 193 -12.91 11.99 -3.11
CA LEU A 193 -11.69 12.22 -3.88
C LEU A 193 -11.65 11.30 -5.11
N ASP A 194 -11.43 11.88 -6.29
CA ASP A 194 -11.36 11.12 -7.55
C ASP A 194 -10.06 10.34 -7.72
N ASP A 195 -9.01 10.72 -6.99
CA ASP A 195 -7.65 10.20 -7.09
C ASP A 195 -7.15 9.49 -5.81
N LEU A 196 -8.07 9.01 -4.95
CA LEU A 196 -7.70 8.29 -3.73
C LEU A 196 -7.11 6.92 -4.06
N VAL A 197 -5.85 6.69 -3.68
CA VAL A 197 -5.19 5.38 -3.76
C VAL A 197 -5.01 4.79 -2.37
N LEU A 198 -5.47 3.55 -2.20
CA LEU A 198 -5.34 2.79 -0.97
C LEU A 198 -4.06 1.95 -1.01
N ILE A 199 -3.20 2.06 0.00
CA ILE A 199 -2.00 1.22 0.14
C ILE A 199 -2.09 0.46 1.47
N MET A 200 -2.08 -0.86 1.40
CA MET A 200 -2.29 -1.73 2.57
C MET A 200 -1.03 -2.53 2.88
N ASP A 201 -0.39 -2.24 4.02
CA ASP A 201 0.72 -3.05 4.51
C ASP A 201 0.19 -4.27 5.27
N GLU A 202 0.80 -5.44 5.03
CA GLU A 202 0.38 -6.74 5.58
C GLU A 202 -1.13 -7.00 5.40
N SER A 203 -1.60 -6.86 4.16
CA SER A 203 -3.03 -6.85 3.80
C SER A 203 -3.82 -8.08 4.25
N HIS A 204 -3.13 -9.19 4.55
CA HIS A 204 -3.76 -10.39 5.11
C HIS A 204 -4.48 -10.14 6.45
N HIS A 205 -4.09 -9.12 7.22
CA HIS A 205 -4.77 -8.72 8.45
C HIS A 205 -6.15 -8.08 8.20
N TYR A 206 -6.38 -7.51 7.02
CA TYR A 206 -7.59 -6.72 6.69
C TYR A 206 -8.64 -7.52 5.92
N ARG A 207 -8.40 -8.81 5.67
CA ARG A 207 -9.31 -9.66 4.93
C ARG A 207 -10.45 -10.26 5.77
N ALA A 208 -10.53 -9.94 7.06
CA ALA A 208 -11.71 -10.23 7.87
C ALA A 208 -12.88 -9.31 7.45
N LYS A 209 -14.09 -9.86 7.39
CA LYS A 209 -15.28 -9.22 6.79
C LYS A 209 -15.57 -7.78 7.20
N ARG A 210 -15.19 -7.35 8.40
CA ARG A 210 -15.51 -6.01 8.94
C ARG A 210 -14.57 -4.91 8.43
N GLY A 211 -13.27 -5.14 8.45
CA GLY A 211 -12.29 -4.17 7.90
C GLY A 211 -12.35 -4.08 6.38
N TRP A 212 -12.84 -5.12 5.73
CA TRP A 212 -13.02 -5.22 4.29
C TRP A 212 -14.06 -4.22 3.73
N SER A 213 -15.24 -4.19 4.36
CA SER A 213 -16.34 -3.34 3.91
C SER A 213 -16.01 -1.84 4.04
N ALA A 214 -15.45 -1.43 5.17
CA ALA A 214 -15.14 -0.02 5.40
C ALA A 214 -14.09 0.55 4.42
N LEU A 215 -13.17 -0.29 3.94
CA LEU A 215 -12.21 0.12 2.91
C LEU A 215 -12.85 0.17 1.51
N ASN A 216 -13.85 -0.68 1.24
CA ASN A 216 -14.62 -0.60 -0.01
C ASN A 216 -15.46 0.68 -0.07
N ASP A 217 -16.07 1.08 1.03
CA ASP A 217 -16.94 2.26 1.12
C ASP A 217 -16.18 3.59 0.90
N LEU A 218 -14.84 3.59 0.97
CA LEU A 218 -14.01 4.73 0.54
C LEU A 218 -13.96 4.89 -0.99
N HIS A 219 -14.43 3.90 -1.74
CA HIS A 219 -14.40 3.90 -3.21
C HIS A 219 -13.07 4.38 -3.80
N PRO A 220 -11.93 3.80 -3.42
CA PRO A 220 -10.64 4.25 -3.94
C PRO A 220 -10.52 3.97 -5.43
N LEU A 221 -9.71 4.78 -6.11
CA LEU A 221 -9.37 4.60 -7.52
C LEU A 221 -8.58 3.31 -7.77
N LEU A 222 -7.69 2.98 -6.83
CA LEU A 222 -6.77 1.84 -6.89
C LEU A 222 -6.43 1.37 -5.49
N GLY A 223 -6.30 0.06 -5.30
CA GLY A 223 -5.74 -0.56 -4.11
C GLY A 223 -4.43 -1.29 -4.40
N LEU A 224 -3.41 -1.03 -3.59
CA LEU A 224 -2.11 -1.70 -3.63
C LEU A 224 -1.92 -2.46 -2.33
N GLU A 225 -1.92 -3.78 -2.41
CA GLU A 225 -1.79 -4.66 -1.27
C GLU A 225 -0.37 -5.22 -1.18
N LEU A 226 0.29 -5.03 -0.05
CA LEU A 226 1.62 -5.55 0.22
C LEU A 226 1.54 -6.58 1.34
N THR A 227 2.04 -7.78 1.10
CA THR A 227 2.04 -8.85 2.11
C THR A 227 3.15 -9.86 1.86
N ALA A 228 3.62 -10.51 2.92
CA ALA A 228 4.49 -11.68 2.79
C ALA A 228 3.68 -12.99 2.70
N THR A 229 2.39 -12.94 3.05
CA THR A 229 1.50 -14.10 3.13
C THR A 229 0.21 -13.82 2.33
N PRO A 230 0.19 -14.12 1.00
CA PRO A 230 -0.96 -13.85 0.13
C PRO A 230 -2.08 -14.88 0.33
N TYR A 231 -2.42 -15.15 1.58
CA TYR A 231 -3.51 -16.05 1.97
C TYR A 231 -4.07 -15.69 3.35
N VAL A 232 -5.29 -16.12 3.63
CA VAL A 232 -5.89 -16.12 4.96
C VAL A 232 -6.17 -17.52 5.42
N LYS A 233 -6.12 -17.76 6.74
CA LYS A 233 -6.53 -19.03 7.35
C LYS A 233 -7.99 -18.93 7.78
N ASN A 234 -8.80 -19.87 7.33
CA ASN A 234 -10.18 -20.03 7.79
C ASN A 234 -10.31 -21.42 8.44
N GLY A 235 -10.08 -21.49 9.75
CA GLY A 235 -9.88 -22.74 10.46
C GLY A 235 -8.65 -23.49 9.96
N ALA A 236 -8.82 -24.74 9.52
CA ALA A 236 -7.75 -25.56 8.95
C ALA A 236 -7.50 -25.29 7.45
N LYS A 237 -8.35 -24.51 6.78
CA LYS A 237 -8.24 -24.25 5.34
C LYS A 237 -7.46 -22.94 5.10
N GLN A 238 -6.53 -23.01 4.15
CA GLN A 238 -5.85 -21.83 3.58
C GLN A 238 -6.64 -21.37 2.36
N VAL A 239 -6.94 -20.06 2.29
CA VAL A 239 -7.58 -19.41 1.14
C VAL A 239 -6.60 -18.42 0.56
N ASN A 240 -6.10 -18.70 -0.64
CA ASN A 240 -5.15 -17.84 -1.34
C ASN A 240 -5.86 -16.60 -1.91
N PHE A 241 -5.12 -15.51 -2.01
CA PHE A 241 -5.58 -14.30 -2.67
C PHE A 241 -5.69 -14.52 -4.19
N LYS A 242 -6.69 -13.89 -4.80
CA LYS A 242 -6.96 -14.00 -6.24
C LYS A 242 -6.50 -12.77 -7.04
N ASN A 243 -6.10 -11.70 -6.35
CA ASN A 243 -5.63 -10.44 -6.93
C ASN A 243 -4.11 -10.30 -6.93
N VAL A 244 -3.37 -11.40 -6.85
CA VAL A 244 -1.90 -11.38 -6.85
C VAL A 244 -1.39 -11.13 -8.27
N VAL A 245 -0.52 -10.13 -8.42
CA VAL A 245 0.13 -9.79 -9.70
C VAL A 245 1.63 -10.07 -9.68
N TYR A 246 2.22 -10.20 -8.50
CA TYR A 246 3.63 -10.52 -8.34
C TYR A 246 3.89 -11.30 -7.05
N GLU A 247 4.74 -12.33 -7.14
CA GLU A 247 5.20 -13.11 -5.99
C GLU A 247 6.73 -13.17 -5.94
N TYR A 248 7.27 -12.81 -4.78
CA TYR A 248 8.68 -12.96 -4.47
C TYR A 248 8.82 -13.68 -3.13
N PRO A 249 8.97 -15.01 -3.15
CA PRO A 249 8.91 -15.86 -1.96
C PRO A 249 10.15 -15.71 -1.07
N LEU A 250 10.03 -16.20 0.17
CA LEU A 250 11.11 -16.17 1.16
C LEU A 250 12.37 -16.91 0.67
N SER A 251 12.22 -18.00 -0.06
CA SER A 251 13.34 -18.75 -0.65
C SER A 251 14.19 -17.90 -1.60
N ALA A 252 13.54 -17.11 -2.45
CA ALA A 252 14.21 -16.17 -3.34
C ALA A 252 14.88 -15.03 -2.56
N ALA A 253 14.22 -14.50 -1.52
CA ALA A 253 14.78 -13.45 -0.67
C ALA A 253 16.03 -13.92 0.11
N ILE A 254 16.07 -15.18 0.52
CA ILE A 254 17.26 -15.80 1.14
C ILE A 254 18.37 -15.99 0.10
N ALA A 255 18.04 -16.51 -1.08
CA ALA A 255 19.02 -16.74 -2.15
C ALA A 255 19.67 -15.43 -2.62
N ASP A 256 18.89 -14.34 -2.71
CA ASP A 256 19.39 -13.01 -3.09
C ASP A 256 19.99 -12.23 -1.90
N GLY A 257 20.08 -12.82 -0.71
CA GLY A 257 20.72 -12.22 0.47
C GLY A 257 19.92 -11.05 1.13
N TYR A 258 18.63 -10.89 0.82
CA TYR A 258 17.80 -9.84 1.41
C TYR A 258 17.27 -10.18 2.79
N THR A 259 17.24 -11.48 3.12
CA THR A 259 16.78 -12.00 4.41
C THR A 259 17.71 -13.10 4.90
N ARG A 260 17.89 -13.21 6.21
CA ARG A 260 18.70 -14.26 6.81
C ARG A 260 17.92 -15.59 6.81
N THR A 261 18.65 -16.68 6.63
CA THR A 261 18.08 -18.01 6.81
C THR A 261 17.59 -18.17 8.24
N PRO A 262 16.35 -18.60 8.48
CA PRO A 262 15.87 -18.93 9.83
C PRO A 262 16.71 -20.06 10.41
N MET A 263 17.31 -19.84 11.58
CA MET A 263 17.98 -20.91 12.35
C MET A 263 17.08 -21.32 13.50
N ALA A 264 16.67 -22.58 13.51
CA ALA A 264 16.03 -23.18 14.67
C ALA A 264 17.14 -23.67 15.63
N LEU A 265 17.29 -23.03 16.78
CA LEU A 265 18.12 -23.54 17.88
C LEU A 265 17.25 -24.49 18.70
N THR A 266 17.43 -25.78 18.52
CA THR A 266 16.88 -26.78 19.46
C THR A 266 17.77 -26.82 20.69
N ARG A 267 17.25 -26.41 21.85
CA ARG A 267 17.91 -26.68 23.12
C ARG A 267 17.81 -28.20 23.37
N LYS A 268 18.97 -28.86 23.46
CA LYS A 268 19.07 -30.29 23.77
C LYS A 268 18.96 -30.61 25.27
N ASP A 269 18.89 -29.58 26.14
CA ASP A 269 19.07 -29.73 27.60
C ASP A 269 17.81 -29.36 28.36
N ILE A 270 16.65 -29.83 27.96
CA ILE A 270 15.45 -29.80 28.79
C ILE A 270 15.16 -31.23 29.24
N ASP A 271 15.77 -31.64 30.33
CA ASP A 271 15.31 -32.79 31.11
C ASP A 271 14.02 -32.39 31.83
N PHE A 272 12.91 -32.98 31.42
CA PHE A 272 11.65 -32.90 32.19
C PHE A 272 11.75 -33.87 33.36
N TYR A 273 11.90 -33.37 34.58
CA TYR A 273 11.68 -34.12 35.83
C TYR A 273 10.19 -34.07 36.15
#